data_ec2e5e3f3d3682d22143729ba3b7bdab
#
_entry.id   ec2e5e3f3d3682d22143729ba3b7bdab
#
_cell.length_a   1.000
_cell.length_b   1.000
_cell.length_c   1.000
_cell.angle_alpha   90.00
_cell.angle_beta   90.00
_cell.angle_gamma   90.00
#
_symmetry.space_group_name_H-M   'P 1'
#
loop_
_entity.id
_entity.type
_entity.pdbx_description
1 polymer ?
#
loop_
_entity_poly.entity_id
_entity_poly.type
_entity_poly.pdbx_seq_one_letter_code
_entity_poly.pdbx_strand_id
1 'polypeptide(L)'
;AADAAIRAVGLADRAGQVVSTLSGGQASRASIACALVGDPEVMVLDEPTVGLDPLTRESLWDVFRELAREGRTLLVSSHVMDEAMRCDRLILMRRGRVLGVMTPAELLEATGQDTPDRAFLALVREDADDGAEGSVR
;
A
#
# COMPACT_ATOMS: atom_id res chain seq x y z
N ALA A 1 2.49 18.07 -18.08
CA ALA A 1 1.94 16.95 -17.30
C ALA A 1 2.96 15.80 -17.18
N ALA A 2 3.35 15.12 -18.27
CA ALA A 2 4.22 13.93 -18.23
C ALA A 2 5.57 14.18 -17.51
N ASP A 3 6.27 15.25 -17.85
CA ASP A 3 7.58 15.57 -17.22
C ASP A 3 7.46 15.81 -15.71
N ALA A 4 6.35 16.39 -15.24
CA ALA A 4 6.11 16.57 -13.82
C ALA A 4 5.89 15.22 -13.12
N ALA A 5 5.10 14.33 -13.71
CA ALA A 5 4.87 13.00 -13.21
C ALA A 5 6.17 12.16 -13.15
N ILE A 6 6.99 12.22 -14.20
CA ILE A 6 8.29 11.52 -14.24
C ILE A 6 9.23 12.03 -13.15
N ARG A 7 9.25 13.35 -12.90
CA ARG A 7 10.06 13.93 -11.82
C ARG A 7 9.55 13.51 -10.44
N ALA A 8 8.24 13.51 -10.23
CA ALA A 8 7.63 13.13 -8.96
C ALA A 8 8.01 11.72 -8.51
N VAL A 9 8.21 10.80 -9.46
CA VAL A 9 8.64 9.42 -9.17
C VAL A 9 10.15 9.21 -9.24
N GLY A 10 10.95 10.28 -9.39
CA GLY A 10 12.42 10.20 -9.43
C GLY A 10 13.00 9.53 -10.66
N LEU A 11 12.35 9.65 -11.82
CA LEU A 11 12.81 9.07 -13.09
C LEU A 11 13.26 10.11 -14.12
N ALA A 12 13.54 11.35 -13.72
CA ALA A 12 13.91 12.44 -14.63
C ALA A 12 15.09 12.07 -15.55
N ASP A 13 16.14 11.42 -15.00
CA ASP A 13 17.33 11.01 -15.73
C ASP A 13 17.07 9.84 -16.71
N ARG A 14 15.89 9.24 -16.67
CA ARG A 14 15.47 8.08 -17.46
C ARG A 14 14.30 8.38 -18.40
N ALA A 15 13.86 9.64 -18.46
CA ALA A 15 12.66 10.05 -19.22
C ALA A 15 12.67 9.64 -20.70
N GLY A 16 13.86 9.52 -21.32
CA GLY A 16 14.01 9.07 -22.71
C GLY A 16 14.21 7.57 -22.90
N GLN A 17 14.20 6.78 -21.82
CA GLN A 17 14.43 5.34 -21.92
C GLN A 17 13.13 4.57 -22.22
N VAL A 18 13.27 3.47 -22.95
CA VAL A 18 12.15 2.55 -23.20
C VAL A 18 11.87 1.74 -21.94
N VAL A 19 10.60 1.63 -21.53
CA VAL A 19 10.19 0.97 -20.26
C VAL A 19 10.74 -0.45 -20.14
N SER A 20 10.84 -1.20 -21.23
CA SER A 20 11.39 -2.56 -21.25
C SER A 20 12.88 -2.66 -20.84
N THR A 21 13.60 -1.53 -20.82
CA THR A 21 15.01 -1.47 -20.40
C THR A 21 15.18 -1.00 -18.96
N LEU A 22 14.09 -0.67 -18.28
CA LEU A 22 14.08 -0.26 -16.87
C LEU A 22 14.19 -1.48 -15.95
N SER A 23 14.78 -1.28 -14.76
CA SER A 23 14.68 -2.28 -13.68
C SER A 23 13.23 -2.42 -13.19
N GLY A 24 12.90 -3.51 -12.50
CA GLY A 24 11.56 -3.74 -11.96
C GLY A 24 11.03 -2.55 -11.13
N GLY A 25 11.88 -2.00 -10.24
CA GLY A 25 11.52 -0.82 -9.45
C GLY A 25 11.35 0.45 -10.27
N GLN A 26 12.15 0.64 -11.30
CA GLN A 26 11.99 1.76 -12.23
C GLN A 26 10.71 1.61 -13.06
N ALA A 27 10.37 0.40 -13.49
CA ALA A 27 9.15 0.11 -14.22
C ALA A 27 7.90 0.36 -13.33
N SER A 28 7.94 -0.04 -12.05
CA SER A 28 6.87 0.27 -11.09
C SER A 28 6.68 1.79 -10.92
N ARG A 29 7.78 2.55 -10.79
CA ARG A 29 7.71 4.02 -10.73
C ARG A 29 7.17 4.63 -12.02
N ALA A 30 7.54 4.08 -13.18
CA ALA A 30 7.01 4.54 -14.47
C ALA A 30 5.48 4.32 -14.55
N SER A 31 4.96 3.19 -14.05
CA SER A 31 3.51 2.95 -13.95
C SER A 31 2.81 3.99 -13.06
N ILE A 32 3.42 4.34 -11.93
CA ILE A 32 2.88 5.39 -11.04
C ILE A 32 2.93 6.76 -11.73
N ALA A 33 4.01 7.07 -12.47
CA ALA A 33 4.08 8.29 -13.27
C ALA A 33 2.94 8.37 -14.30
N CYS A 34 2.61 7.27 -14.95
CA CYS A 34 1.47 7.23 -15.88
C CYS A 34 0.14 7.54 -15.17
N ALA A 35 -0.06 7.01 -13.97
CA ALA A 35 -1.24 7.31 -13.17
C ALA A 35 -1.31 8.79 -12.74
N LEU A 36 -0.16 9.43 -12.54
CA LEU A 36 -0.05 10.84 -12.13
C LEU A 36 -0.28 11.85 -13.27
N VAL A 37 -0.21 11.44 -14.54
CA VAL A 37 -0.30 12.38 -15.70
C VAL A 37 -1.59 13.21 -15.68
N GLY A 38 -2.69 12.63 -15.22
CA GLY A 38 -3.98 13.29 -15.11
C GLY A 38 -4.17 14.17 -13.87
N ASP A 39 -3.14 14.30 -13.04
CA ASP A 39 -3.19 14.99 -11.74
C ASP A 39 -4.38 14.55 -10.85
N PRO A 40 -4.53 13.24 -10.60
CA PRO A 40 -5.67 12.72 -9.87
C PRO A 40 -5.61 13.09 -8.39
N GLU A 41 -6.77 13.38 -7.81
CA GLU A 41 -6.92 13.53 -6.36
C GLU A 41 -6.89 12.17 -5.63
N VAL A 42 -7.31 11.11 -6.31
CA VAL A 42 -7.37 9.74 -5.77
C VAL A 42 -6.63 8.78 -6.69
N MET A 43 -5.74 7.99 -6.13
CA MET A 43 -4.99 6.93 -6.82
C MET A 43 -5.29 5.57 -6.22
N VAL A 44 -5.53 4.57 -7.06
CA VAL A 44 -5.65 3.17 -6.65
C VAL A 44 -4.46 2.40 -7.19
N LEU A 45 -3.68 1.82 -6.29
CA LEU A 45 -2.43 1.12 -6.57
C LEU A 45 -2.57 -0.33 -6.08
N ASP A 46 -2.54 -1.26 -7.03
CA ASP A 46 -2.67 -2.68 -6.73
C ASP A 46 -1.30 -3.35 -6.65
N GLU A 47 -0.93 -3.80 -5.44
CA GLU A 47 0.34 -4.48 -5.12
C GLU A 47 1.59 -3.76 -5.70
N PRO A 48 1.74 -2.43 -5.55
CA PRO A 48 2.75 -1.64 -6.28
C PRO A 48 4.19 -1.95 -5.87
N THR A 49 4.39 -2.63 -4.75
CA THR A 49 5.70 -2.95 -4.16
C THR A 49 6.12 -4.41 -4.36
N VAL A 50 5.27 -5.21 -4.97
CA VAL A 50 5.54 -6.64 -5.21
C VAL A 50 6.80 -6.83 -6.06
N GLY A 51 7.67 -7.75 -5.64
CA GLY A 51 8.91 -8.09 -6.34
C GLY A 51 10.02 -7.05 -6.28
N LEU A 52 9.84 -5.98 -5.49
CA LEU A 52 10.89 -4.98 -5.28
C LEU A 52 11.85 -5.41 -4.14
N ASP A 53 13.13 -5.10 -4.33
CA ASP A 53 14.10 -5.18 -3.25
C ASP A 53 13.78 -4.16 -2.12
N PRO A 54 14.30 -4.36 -0.91
CA PRO A 54 13.97 -3.51 0.24
C PRO A 54 14.25 -2.01 0.04
N LEU A 55 15.37 -1.65 -0.60
CA LEU A 55 15.73 -0.25 -0.82
C LEU A 55 14.79 0.42 -1.84
N THR A 56 14.46 -0.28 -2.90
CA THR A 56 13.53 0.20 -3.93
C THR A 56 12.12 0.35 -3.35
N ARG A 57 11.69 -0.60 -2.51
CA ARG A 57 10.41 -0.54 -1.79
C ARG A 57 10.36 0.68 -0.87
N GLU A 58 11.39 0.90 -0.05
CA GLU A 58 11.50 2.08 0.83
C GLU A 58 11.35 3.38 0.05
N SER A 59 12.12 3.51 -1.01
CA SER A 59 12.10 4.67 -1.89
C SER A 59 10.75 4.91 -2.57
N LEU A 60 9.99 3.85 -2.85
CA LEU A 60 8.65 3.96 -3.42
C LEU A 60 7.64 4.45 -2.37
N TRP A 61 7.75 3.97 -1.13
CA TRP A 61 6.95 4.46 -0.01
C TRP A 61 7.22 5.94 0.30
N ASP A 62 8.46 6.43 0.09
CA ASP A 62 8.76 7.87 0.18
C ASP A 62 7.97 8.68 -0.86
N VAL A 63 7.88 8.18 -2.09
CA VAL A 63 7.04 8.80 -3.14
C VAL A 63 5.57 8.82 -2.71
N PHE A 64 5.02 7.73 -2.18
CA PHE A 64 3.63 7.69 -1.72
C PHE A 64 3.35 8.69 -0.60
N ARG A 65 4.26 8.79 0.36
CA ARG A 65 4.15 9.77 1.46
C ARG A 65 4.18 11.21 0.95
N GLU A 66 5.03 11.51 -0.03
CA GLU A 66 5.09 12.84 -0.62
C GLU A 66 3.79 13.19 -1.37
N LEU A 67 3.28 12.28 -2.18
CA LEU A 67 1.99 12.45 -2.86
C LEU A 67 0.83 12.67 -1.88
N ALA A 68 0.82 11.94 -0.76
CA ALA A 68 -0.18 12.14 0.29
C ALA A 68 -0.05 13.52 0.97
N ARG A 69 1.19 13.99 1.24
CA ARG A 69 1.44 15.35 1.77
C ARG A 69 1.00 16.45 0.82
N GLU A 70 1.06 16.22 -0.49
CA GLU A 70 0.53 17.12 -1.51
C GLU A 70 -1.01 17.13 -1.56
N GLY A 71 -1.69 16.34 -0.72
CA GLY A 71 -3.14 16.29 -0.60
C GLY A 71 -3.83 15.21 -1.42
N ARG A 72 -3.08 14.29 -2.04
CA ARG A 72 -3.68 13.16 -2.77
C ARG A 72 -4.05 12.03 -1.82
N THR A 73 -5.12 11.33 -2.16
CA THR A 73 -5.52 10.10 -1.46
C THR A 73 -5.00 8.88 -2.24
N LEU A 74 -4.25 8.02 -1.55
CA LEU A 74 -3.73 6.78 -2.14
C LEU A 74 -4.41 5.58 -1.47
N LEU A 75 -5.09 4.76 -2.27
CA LEU A 75 -5.57 3.44 -1.86
C LEU A 75 -4.59 2.40 -2.38
N VAL A 76 -3.83 1.80 -1.48
CA VAL A 76 -2.77 0.83 -1.80
C VAL A 76 -3.18 -0.55 -1.31
N SER A 77 -3.27 -1.54 -2.21
CA SER A 77 -3.38 -2.93 -1.79
C SER A 77 -1.99 -3.50 -1.50
N SER A 78 -1.88 -4.31 -0.46
CA SER A 78 -0.67 -5.06 -0.13
C SER A 78 -1.02 -6.28 0.73
N HIS A 79 -0.21 -7.33 0.60
CA HIS A 79 -0.26 -8.48 1.50
C HIS A 79 0.92 -8.47 2.50
N VAL A 80 1.74 -7.43 2.49
CA VAL A 80 2.91 -7.26 3.37
C VAL A 80 2.50 -6.43 4.59
N MET A 81 2.40 -7.07 5.74
CA MET A 81 1.90 -6.41 6.95
C MET A 81 2.80 -5.28 7.47
N ASP A 82 4.11 -5.34 7.22
CA ASP A 82 5.03 -4.25 7.57
C ASP A 82 4.69 -2.94 6.81
N GLU A 83 4.09 -3.04 5.63
CA GLU A 83 3.64 -1.89 4.86
C GLU A 83 2.41 -1.21 5.48
N ALA A 84 1.61 -1.97 6.21
CA ALA A 84 0.45 -1.44 6.94
C ALA A 84 0.86 -0.34 7.93
N MET A 85 2.03 -0.46 8.56
CA MET A 85 2.53 0.54 9.52
C MET A 85 2.95 1.88 8.87
N ARG A 86 2.97 1.93 7.54
CA ARG A 86 3.33 3.12 6.75
C ARG A 86 2.12 3.93 6.31
N CYS A 87 0.93 3.38 6.49
CA CYS A 87 -0.35 3.97 6.08
C CYS A 87 -0.97 4.78 7.22
N ASP A 88 -1.77 5.79 6.87
CA ASP A 88 -2.55 6.56 7.84
C ASP A 88 -3.76 5.74 8.35
N ARG A 89 -4.35 4.93 7.47
CA ARG A 89 -5.49 4.07 7.78
C ARG A 89 -5.36 2.72 7.09
N LEU A 90 -5.89 1.70 7.73
CA LEU A 90 -5.93 0.32 7.26
C LEU A 90 -7.37 -0.12 7.00
N ILE A 91 -7.57 -0.84 5.92
CA ILE A 91 -8.76 -1.65 5.67
C ILE A 91 -8.29 -3.09 5.65
N LEU A 92 -8.52 -3.82 6.73
CA LEU A 92 -8.11 -5.21 6.87
C LEU A 92 -9.19 -6.11 6.29
N MET A 93 -8.80 -6.97 5.34
CA MET A 93 -9.74 -7.82 4.60
C MET A 93 -9.32 -9.28 4.65
N ARG A 94 -10.31 -10.17 4.73
CA ARG A 94 -10.11 -11.61 4.60
C ARG A 94 -11.34 -12.26 3.95
N ARG A 95 -11.11 -13.15 2.98
CA ARG A 95 -12.15 -13.91 2.28
C ARG A 95 -13.33 -13.04 1.80
N GLY A 96 -13.01 -11.85 1.24
CA GLY A 96 -14.01 -10.91 0.76
C GLY A 96 -14.78 -10.12 1.84
N ARG A 97 -14.40 -10.26 3.12
CA ARG A 97 -14.99 -9.52 4.25
C ARG A 97 -14.00 -8.50 4.79
N VAL A 98 -14.51 -7.34 5.23
CA VAL A 98 -13.74 -6.35 5.97
C VAL A 98 -13.73 -6.79 7.44
N LEU A 99 -12.55 -7.02 8.01
CA LEU A 99 -12.35 -7.35 9.42
C LEU A 99 -12.30 -6.09 10.29
N GLY A 100 -11.79 -4.99 9.73
CA GLY A 100 -11.72 -3.73 10.45
C GLY A 100 -11.20 -2.59 9.58
N VAL A 101 -11.54 -1.36 9.98
CA VAL A 101 -11.03 -0.11 9.42
C VAL A 101 -10.48 0.72 10.58
N MET A 102 -9.16 0.90 10.63
CA MET A 102 -8.48 1.49 11.78
C MET A 102 -7.12 2.10 11.40
N THR A 103 -6.50 2.82 12.30
CA THR A 103 -5.10 3.22 12.17
C THR A 103 -4.17 2.06 12.55
N PRO A 104 -2.89 2.10 12.14
CA PRO A 104 -1.90 1.12 12.61
C PRO A 104 -1.79 1.04 14.14
N ALA A 105 -1.88 2.18 14.84
CA ALA A 105 -1.81 2.23 16.29
C ALA A 105 -3.03 1.54 16.93
N GLU A 106 -4.24 1.82 16.44
CA GLU A 106 -5.47 1.17 16.91
C GLU A 106 -5.45 -0.34 16.68
N LEU A 107 -4.83 -0.82 15.58
CA LEU A 107 -4.67 -2.25 15.33
C LEU A 107 -3.84 -2.94 16.42
N LEU A 108 -2.69 -2.37 16.77
CA LEU A 108 -1.82 -2.93 17.80
C LEU A 108 -2.46 -2.86 19.18
N GLU A 109 -3.12 -1.74 19.52
CA GLU A 109 -3.81 -1.53 20.79
C GLU A 109 -4.99 -2.50 20.96
N ALA A 110 -5.85 -2.61 19.95
CA ALA A 110 -7.04 -3.47 20.00
C ALA A 110 -6.68 -4.95 20.15
N THR A 111 -5.57 -5.38 19.57
CA THR A 111 -5.15 -6.79 19.63
C THR A 111 -4.16 -7.10 20.73
N GLY A 112 -3.60 -6.07 21.39
CA GLY A 112 -2.54 -6.23 22.39
C GLY A 112 -1.26 -6.85 21.85
N GLN A 113 -1.04 -6.77 20.52
CA GLN A 113 0.11 -7.36 19.88
C GLN A 113 1.19 -6.32 19.59
N ASP A 114 2.42 -6.78 19.51
CA ASP A 114 3.62 -5.95 19.30
C ASP A 114 4.04 -5.83 17.82
N THR A 115 3.47 -6.67 16.96
CA THR A 115 3.78 -6.66 15.52
C THR A 115 2.52 -6.71 14.67
N PRO A 116 2.54 -6.07 13.46
CA PRO A 116 1.38 -6.05 12.56
C PRO A 116 0.91 -7.44 12.14
N ASP A 117 1.85 -8.37 11.89
CA ASP A 117 1.52 -9.75 11.51
C ASP A 117 0.73 -10.47 12.61
N ARG A 118 1.19 -10.36 13.87
CA ARG A 118 0.50 -10.95 15.02
C ARG A 118 -0.85 -10.31 15.26
N ALA A 119 -0.93 -8.99 15.12
CA ALA A 119 -2.17 -8.25 15.25
C ALA A 119 -3.21 -8.68 14.21
N PHE A 120 -2.81 -8.81 12.95
CA PHE A 120 -3.69 -9.33 11.90
C PHE A 120 -4.14 -10.75 12.18
N LEU A 121 -3.21 -11.65 12.61
CA LEU A 121 -3.55 -13.02 12.96
C LEU A 121 -4.52 -13.12 14.15
N ALA A 122 -4.44 -12.21 15.11
CA ALA A 122 -5.37 -12.13 16.23
C ALA A 122 -6.79 -11.81 15.73
N LEU A 123 -6.97 -10.75 14.93
CA LEU A 123 -8.25 -10.41 14.32
C LEU A 123 -8.84 -11.56 13.48
N VAL A 124 -7.98 -12.25 12.75
CA VAL A 124 -8.38 -13.39 11.93
C VAL A 124 -8.93 -14.55 12.77
N ARG A 125 -8.38 -14.78 13.97
CA ARG A 125 -8.85 -15.83 14.90
C ARG A 125 -10.18 -15.43 15.52
N GLU A 126 -10.33 -14.20 15.95
CA GLU A 126 -11.59 -13.67 16.47
C GLU A 126 -12.73 -13.80 15.45
N ASP A 127 -12.51 -13.39 14.18
CA ASP A 127 -13.51 -13.55 13.10
C ASP A 127 -13.87 -15.02 12.85
N ALA A 128 -12.94 -15.95 13.07
CA ALA A 128 -13.19 -17.38 12.90
C ALA A 128 -14.04 -17.95 14.03
N ASP A 129 -13.81 -17.51 15.26
CA ASP A 129 -14.54 -17.96 16.44
C ASP A 129 -15.98 -17.41 16.44
N ASP A 130 -16.18 -16.13 16.09
CA ASP A 130 -17.49 -15.51 15.92
C ASP A 130 -18.31 -16.18 14.79
N GLY A 131 -17.63 -16.61 13.71
CA GLY A 131 -18.25 -17.34 12.61
C GLY A 131 -18.69 -18.77 13.00
N ALA A 132 -18.02 -19.39 13.95
CA ALA A 132 -18.36 -20.72 14.44
C ALA A 132 -19.58 -20.71 15.38
N GLU A 133 -19.75 -19.67 16.19
CA GLU A 133 -20.91 -19.52 17.08
C GLU A 133 -22.21 -19.14 16.33
N GLY A 134 -22.10 -18.47 15.19
CA GLY A 134 -23.25 -18.10 14.34
C GLY A 134 -23.84 -19.24 13.50
N SER A 135 -23.21 -20.41 13.45
CA SER A 135 -23.62 -21.55 12.61
C SER A 135 -24.43 -22.63 13.36
N VAL A 136 -24.76 -22.40 14.62
CA VAL A 136 -25.57 -23.32 15.44
C VAL A 136 -26.93 -22.66 15.74
N ARG A 137 -27.76 -22.53 14.71
CA ARG A 137 -29.22 -22.34 14.84
C ARG A 137 -29.94 -22.94 13.64
#